data_7c174fe8d8e00f6c7e2418cfaf408bf3
#
_entry.id   7c174fe8d8e00f6c7e2418cfaf408bf3
#
_cell.length_a   1.000
_cell.length_b   1.000
_cell.length_c   1.000
_cell.angle_alpha   90.00
_cell.angle_beta   90.00
_cell.angle_gamma   90.00
#
_symmetry.space_group_name_H-M   'P 1'
#
loop_
_entity.id
_entity.type
_entity.pdbx_description
1 polymer ?
#
loop_
_entity_poly.entity_id
_entity_poly.type
_entity_poly.pdbx_seq_one_letter_code
_entity_poly.pdbx_strand_id
1 'polypeptide(L)'
;MIVEYLRYTVPETARADFEKAAAGHWFERGDGRYLVRAEAPFAGIEGFTPDGEPERYETTTPTLYEWAGGREALVKLLTIFYGHVLEDPLLEPVFRHMDAHHAEHVAVWLGEVFGGPADYSAGHGGHAHMIGRHLGRGITEQQRRRWVSLLLDAADEAGLPGDPEFRAAFAGYVEWGSRLAVLFSAPGAEPDLHEPVPHWDWTMPPWQPPSP
;
A
#
# COMPACT_ATOMS: atom_id res chain seq x y z
N MET A 1 -15.28 -0.35 6.42
CA MET A 1 -15.18 -1.77 5.99
C MET A 1 -15.80 -2.64 7.07
N ILE A 2 -16.61 -3.63 6.73
CA ILE A 2 -17.10 -4.62 7.69
C ILE A 2 -16.25 -5.87 7.52
N VAL A 3 -15.65 -6.32 8.61
CA VAL A 3 -14.87 -7.56 8.65
C VAL A 3 -15.67 -8.60 9.42
N GLU A 4 -15.76 -9.78 8.86
CA GLU A 4 -16.39 -10.94 9.48
C GLU A 4 -15.31 -11.93 9.97
N TYR A 5 -15.52 -12.45 11.18
CA TYR A 5 -14.73 -13.54 11.73
C TYR A 5 -15.62 -14.76 11.90
N LEU A 6 -15.21 -15.86 11.29
CA LEU A 6 -15.88 -17.14 11.43
C LEU A 6 -14.96 -18.14 12.11
N ARG A 7 -15.51 -18.93 13.01
CA ARG A 7 -14.79 -20.02 13.67
C ARG A 7 -15.16 -21.34 13.01
N TYR A 8 -14.15 -22.20 12.90
CA TYR A 8 -14.32 -23.56 12.38
C TYR A 8 -13.59 -24.54 13.27
N THR A 9 -14.25 -25.65 13.59
CA THR A 9 -13.60 -26.82 14.18
C THR A 9 -13.47 -27.90 13.10
N VAL A 10 -12.22 -28.13 12.67
CA VAL A 10 -11.91 -28.98 11.53
C VAL A 10 -11.25 -30.28 12.01
N PRO A 11 -11.79 -31.44 11.69
CA PRO A 11 -11.16 -32.72 12.00
C PRO A 11 -9.78 -32.83 11.37
N GLU A 12 -8.86 -33.54 12.03
CA GLU A 12 -7.47 -33.67 11.58
C GLU A 12 -7.36 -34.16 10.13
N THR A 13 -8.24 -35.07 9.71
CA THR A 13 -8.26 -35.63 8.36
C THR A 13 -8.69 -34.65 7.27
N ALA A 14 -9.31 -33.52 7.63
CA ALA A 14 -9.82 -32.52 6.70
C ALA A 14 -9.04 -31.19 6.77
N ARG A 15 -8.01 -31.05 7.62
CA ARG A 15 -7.29 -29.81 7.81
C ARG A 15 -6.62 -29.31 6.55
N ALA A 16 -5.93 -30.17 5.83
CA ALA A 16 -5.24 -29.78 4.59
C ALA A 16 -6.20 -29.24 3.51
N ASP A 17 -7.38 -29.86 3.40
CA ASP A 17 -8.41 -29.41 2.46
C ASP A 17 -9.03 -28.08 2.89
N PHE A 18 -9.26 -27.89 4.19
CA PHE A 18 -9.72 -26.63 4.74
C PHE A 18 -8.73 -25.49 4.51
N GLU A 19 -7.47 -25.68 4.84
CA GLU A 19 -6.41 -24.67 4.70
C GLU A 19 -6.24 -24.25 3.24
N LYS A 20 -6.33 -25.20 2.32
CA LYS A 20 -6.32 -24.94 0.88
C LYS A 20 -7.55 -24.14 0.44
N ALA A 21 -8.74 -24.49 0.89
CA ALA A 21 -9.98 -23.80 0.54
C ALA A 21 -10.05 -22.38 1.15
N ALA A 22 -9.52 -22.21 2.36
CA ALA A 22 -9.46 -20.92 3.05
C ALA A 22 -8.40 -19.96 2.48
N ALA A 23 -7.56 -20.38 1.53
CA ALA A 23 -6.64 -19.57 0.75
C ALA A 23 -5.78 -18.60 1.58
N GLY A 24 -5.34 -18.99 2.77
CA GLY A 24 -4.45 -18.18 3.63
C GLY A 24 -5.14 -17.12 4.50
N HIS A 25 -6.46 -17.01 4.46
CA HIS A 25 -7.23 -16.06 5.30
C HIS A 25 -7.61 -16.63 6.68
N TRP A 26 -6.73 -17.42 7.28
CA TRP A 26 -7.03 -18.16 8.52
C TRP A 26 -5.87 -18.09 9.52
N PHE A 27 -6.23 -18.28 10.80
CA PHE A 27 -5.29 -18.46 11.90
C PHE A 27 -5.66 -19.73 12.65
N GLU A 28 -4.72 -20.67 12.80
CA GLU A 28 -4.92 -21.84 13.65
C GLU A 28 -4.80 -21.45 15.12
N ARG A 29 -5.76 -21.89 15.92
CA ARG A 29 -5.80 -21.70 17.38
C ARG A 29 -5.42 -22.97 18.15
N GLY A 30 -4.89 -23.99 17.46
CA GLY A 30 -4.58 -25.32 17.99
C GLY A 30 -5.78 -26.27 17.96
N ASP A 31 -5.48 -27.57 17.94
CA ASP A 31 -6.45 -28.67 17.93
C ASP A 31 -7.51 -28.62 16.81
N GLY A 32 -7.12 -28.11 15.64
CA GLY A 32 -8.03 -27.97 14.49
C GLY A 32 -9.06 -26.88 14.61
N ARG A 33 -8.87 -25.93 15.52
CA ARG A 33 -9.71 -24.74 15.63
C ARG A 33 -9.12 -23.62 14.80
N TYR A 34 -9.89 -23.09 13.87
CA TYR A 34 -9.50 -22.04 12.95
C TYR A 34 -10.35 -20.79 13.15
N LEU A 35 -9.74 -19.64 12.99
CA LEU A 35 -10.40 -18.35 12.88
C LEU A 35 -10.14 -17.81 11.46
N VAL A 36 -11.21 -17.69 10.68
CA VAL A 36 -11.16 -17.10 9.33
C VAL A 36 -11.57 -15.63 9.41
N ARG A 37 -10.75 -14.75 8.82
CA ARG A 37 -11.04 -13.32 8.69
C ARG A 37 -11.31 -13.02 7.22
N ALA A 38 -12.44 -12.40 6.92
CA ALA A 38 -12.80 -11.99 5.56
C ALA A 38 -13.56 -10.66 5.55
N GLU A 39 -13.63 -10.02 4.41
CA GLU A 39 -14.52 -8.87 4.19
C GLU A 39 -15.96 -9.34 4.03
N ALA A 40 -16.88 -8.60 4.64
CA ALA A 40 -18.30 -8.90 4.53
C ALA A 40 -18.90 -8.41 3.19
N PRO A 41 -19.88 -9.15 2.62
CA PRO A 41 -20.41 -10.43 3.11
C PRO A 41 -19.51 -11.60 2.72
N PHE A 42 -19.19 -12.46 3.67
CA PHE A 42 -18.39 -13.66 3.44
C PHE A 42 -19.28 -14.92 3.40
N ALA A 43 -19.22 -15.65 2.31
CA ALA A 43 -20.06 -16.82 2.09
C ALA A 43 -19.63 -18.08 2.87
N GLY A 44 -18.54 -18.00 3.66
CA GLY A 44 -17.93 -19.14 4.32
C GLY A 44 -16.93 -19.88 3.44
N ILE A 45 -16.33 -20.93 3.98
CA ILE A 45 -15.40 -21.83 3.26
C ILE A 45 -16.18 -22.95 2.64
N GLU A 46 -16.08 -23.13 1.33
CA GLU A 46 -16.79 -24.17 0.59
C GLU A 46 -16.48 -25.58 1.16
N GLY A 47 -17.53 -26.30 1.45
CA GLY A 47 -17.42 -27.66 2.02
C GLY A 47 -17.24 -27.73 3.54
N PHE A 48 -17.20 -26.57 4.23
CA PHE A 48 -17.03 -26.50 5.70
C PHE A 48 -18.11 -25.64 6.34
N THR A 49 -18.64 -26.16 7.46
CA THR A 49 -19.67 -25.44 8.24
C THR A 49 -19.01 -24.68 9.39
N PRO A 50 -19.23 -23.37 9.55
CA PRO A 50 -18.72 -22.62 10.69
C PRO A 50 -19.40 -23.05 12.00
N ASP A 51 -18.69 -22.86 13.13
CA ASP A 51 -19.17 -23.21 14.47
C ASP A 51 -20.31 -22.32 15.00
N GLY A 52 -20.66 -21.26 14.27
CA GLY A 52 -21.71 -20.31 14.63
C GLY A 52 -21.86 -19.18 13.62
N GLU A 53 -22.66 -18.19 13.97
CA GLU A 53 -22.81 -16.99 13.16
C GLU A 53 -21.51 -16.17 13.11
N PRO A 54 -21.27 -15.44 11.99
CA PRO A 54 -20.09 -14.59 11.89
C PRO A 54 -20.13 -13.46 12.91
N GLU A 55 -19.01 -13.26 13.59
CA GLU A 55 -18.78 -12.06 14.39
C GLU A 55 -18.43 -10.91 13.45
N ARG A 56 -19.25 -9.87 13.42
CA ARG A 56 -19.08 -8.71 12.57
C ARG A 56 -18.44 -7.57 13.34
N TYR A 57 -17.40 -7.03 12.78
CA TYR A 57 -16.74 -5.83 13.30
C TYR A 57 -16.71 -4.76 12.21
N GLU A 58 -17.28 -3.61 12.49
CA GLU A 58 -16.98 -2.43 11.69
C GLU A 58 -15.55 -2.01 12.00
N THR A 59 -14.66 -2.21 11.05
CA THR A 59 -13.34 -1.61 11.15
C THR A 59 -13.46 -0.16 10.71
N THR A 60 -13.45 0.73 11.67
CA THR A 60 -13.35 2.17 11.43
C THR A 60 -11.90 2.60 11.19
N THR A 61 -11.01 1.65 10.92
CA THR A 61 -9.62 1.97 10.60
C THR A 61 -9.62 2.78 9.30
N PRO A 62 -9.23 4.05 9.35
CA PRO A 62 -9.13 4.88 8.15
C PRO A 62 -8.10 4.29 7.20
N THR A 63 -8.21 4.61 5.92
CA THR A 63 -7.18 4.28 4.94
C THR A 63 -5.87 5.01 5.28
N LEU A 64 -4.74 4.55 4.75
CA LEU A 64 -3.47 5.27 4.88
C LEU A 64 -3.58 6.70 4.33
N TYR A 65 -4.37 6.88 3.26
CA TYR A 65 -4.66 8.19 2.68
C TYR A 65 -5.37 9.13 3.66
N GLU A 66 -6.44 8.65 4.29
CA GLU A 66 -7.20 9.44 5.28
C GLU A 66 -6.34 9.74 6.52
N TRP A 67 -5.59 8.76 6.99
CA TRP A 67 -4.69 8.91 8.15
C TRP A 67 -3.57 9.90 7.88
N ALA A 68 -3.00 9.89 6.68
CA ALA A 68 -1.98 10.86 6.26
C ALA A 68 -2.48 12.32 6.24
N GLY A 69 -3.80 12.53 6.23
CA GLY A 69 -4.41 13.86 6.06
C GLY A 69 -4.87 14.17 4.64
N GLY A 70 -5.04 13.14 3.81
CA GLY A 70 -5.60 13.24 2.47
C GLY A 70 -4.70 13.95 1.46
N ARG A 71 -5.35 14.49 0.42
CA ARG A 71 -4.67 15.10 -0.73
C ARG A 71 -3.76 16.26 -0.33
N GLU A 72 -4.22 17.13 0.55
CA GLU A 72 -3.45 18.33 0.95
C GLU A 72 -2.12 17.95 1.61
N ALA A 73 -2.13 16.97 2.50
CA ALA A 73 -0.94 16.49 3.18
C ALA A 73 0.06 15.84 2.19
N LEU A 74 -0.43 15.05 1.23
CA LEU A 74 0.42 14.42 0.22
C LEU A 74 0.99 15.45 -0.76
N VAL A 75 0.23 16.46 -1.18
CA VAL A 75 0.74 17.56 -2.01
C VAL A 75 1.81 18.36 -1.26
N LYS A 76 1.59 18.68 0.03
CA LYS A 76 2.59 19.34 0.87
C LYS A 76 3.86 18.52 0.97
N LEU A 77 3.76 17.22 1.27
CA LEU A 77 4.88 16.28 1.30
C LEU A 77 5.70 16.35 0.01
N LEU A 78 5.03 16.19 -1.14
CA LEU A 78 5.72 16.07 -2.42
C LEU A 78 6.30 17.42 -2.90
N THR A 79 5.69 18.54 -2.50
CA THR A 79 6.25 19.88 -2.76
C THR A 79 7.56 20.07 -2.02
N ILE A 80 7.61 19.74 -0.74
CA ILE A 80 8.84 19.80 0.07
C ILE A 80 9.88 18.83 -0.49
N PHE A 81 9.49 17.60 -0.73
CA PHE A 81 10.36 16.57 -1.25
C PHE A 81 11.03 16.95 -2.58
N TYR A 82 10.27 17.39 -3.57
CA TYR A 82 10.85 17.78 -4.85
C TYR A 82 11.66 19.07 -4.77
N GLY A 83 11.40 19.94 -3.79
CA GLY A 83 12.30 21.04 -3.45
C GLY A 83 13.69 20.52 -3.11
N HIS A 84 13.78 19.56 -2.19
CA HIS A 84 15.05 18.92 -1.80
C HIS A 84 15.70 18.13 -2.94
N VAL A 85 14.89 17.43 -3.76
CA VAL A 85 15.40 16.69 -4.93
C VAL A 85 16.12 17.59 -5.92
N LEU A 86 15.61 18.79 -6.17
CA LEU A 86 16.23 19.75 -7.09
C LEU A 86 17.50 20.40 -6.54
N GLU A 87 17.73 20.34 -5.23
CA GLU A 87 18.95 20.80 -4.58
C GLU A 87 19.97 19.66 -4.37
N ASP A 88 19.56 18.41 -4.55
CA ASP A 88 20.42 17.25 -4.34
C ASP A 88 21.26 16.94 -5.60
N PRO A 89 22.61 16.96 -5.51
CA PRO A 89 23.49 16.81 -6.68
C PRO A 89 23.40 15.44 -7.38
N LEU A 90 22.88 14.41 -6.68
CA LEU A 90 22.71 13.07 -7.24
C LEU A 90 21.36 12.92 -7.97
N LEU A 91 20.31 13.61 -7.50
CA LEU A 91 18.96 13.50 -8.02
C LEU A 91 18.59 14.62 -8.99
N GLU A 92 19.10 15.82 -8.78
CA GLU A 92 18.80 16.98 -9.64
C GLU A 92 18.95 16.66 -11.13
N PRO A 93 20.02 15.99 -11.60
CA PRO A 93 20.16 15.68 -13.02
C PRO A 93 19.03 14.81 -13.60
N VAL A 94 18.39 13.99 -12.76
CA VAL A 94 17.27 13.12 -13.16
C VAL A 94 15.97 13.91 -13.24
N PHE A 95 15.77 14.88 -12.34
CA PHE A 95 14.50 15.57 -12.14
C PHE A 95 14.47 17.02 -12.66
N ARG A 96 15.58 17.60 -13.10
CA ARG A 96 15.67 19.01 -13.57
C ARG A 96 14.66 19.41 -14.65
N HIS A 97 14.19 18.44 -15.41
CA HIS A 97 13.22 18.64 -16.49
C HIS A 97 11.84 18.07 -16.18
N MET A 98 11.53 17.84 -14.89
CA MET A 98 10.20 17.40 -14.51
C MET A 98 9.15 18.49 -14.81
N ASP A 99 7.93 18.04 -15.05
CA ASP A 99 6.79 18.93 -15.24
C ASP A 99 6.51 19.77 -13.97
N ALA A 100 6.00 20.98 -14.15
CA ALA A 100 5.68 21.88 -13.02
C ALA A 100 4.63 21.29 -12.06
N HIS A 101 3.75 20.42 -12.55
CA HIS A 101 2.73 19.73 -11.75
C HIS A 101 3.16 18.34 -11.29
N HIS A 102 4.44 17.99 -11.42
CA HIS A 102 4.94 16.66 -11.11
C HIS A 102 4.64 16.24 -9.66
N ALA A 103 4.85 17.14 -8.70
CA ALA A 103 4.53 16.90 -7.29
C ALA A 103 3.04 16.56 -7.08
N GLU A 104 2.14 17.29 -7.75
CA GLU A 104 0.70 17.05 -7.68
C GLU A 104 0.32 15.70 -8.31
N HIS A 105 0.90 15.36 -9.46
CA HIS A 105 0.66 14.08 -10.14
C HIS A 105 1.09 12.89 -9.26
N VAL A 106 2.25 12.99 -8.61
CA VAL A 106 2.71 11.94 -7.70
C VAL A 106 1.88 11.89 -6.41
N ALA A 107 1.38 13.03 -5.92
CA ALA A 107 0.45 13.07 -4.79
C ALA A 107 -0.87 12.35 -5.10
N VAL A 108 -1.41 12.52 -6.32
CA VAL A 108 -2.61 11.81 -6.78
C VAL A 108 -2.35 10.31 -6.88
N TRP A 109 -1.18 9.91 -7.41
CA TRP A 109 -0.76 8.51 -7.44
C TRP A 109 -0.71 7.89 -6.03
N LEU A 110 0.04 8.51 -5.13
CA LEU A 110 0.15 8.03 -3.74
C LEU A 110 -1.23 8.00 -3.05
N GLY A 111 -2.08 8.99 -3.34
CA GLY A 111 -3.43 9.02 -2.81
C GLY A 111 -4.23 7.77 -3.17
N GLU A 112 -4.24 7.39 -4.45
CA GLU A 112 -4.93 6.19 -4.91
C GLU A 112 -4.30 4.92 -4.35
N VAL A 113 -2.97 4.81 -4.35
CA VAL A 113 -2.25 3.68 -3.76
C VAL A 113 -2.60 3.47 -2.30
N PHE A 114 -2.76 4.54 -1.53
CA PHE A 114 -3.04 4.50 -0.10
C PHE A 114 -4.54 4.42 0.25
N GLY A 115 -5.38 4.07 -0.72
CA GLY A 115 -6.81 3.86 -0.50
C GLY A 115 -7.67 5.12 -0.56
N GLY A 116 -7.16 6.19 -1.17
CA GLY A 116 -7.93 7.37 -1.54
C GLY A 116 -8.70 7.19 -2.85
N PRO A 117 -9.25 8.28 -3.41
CA PRO A 117 -9.99 8.24 -4.68
C PRO A 117 -9.13 7.74 -5.85
N ALA A 118 -9.76 7.05 -6.80
CA ALA A 118 -9.11 6.52 -8.01
C ALA A 118 -8.82 7.61 -9.08
N ASP A 119 -8.39 8.78 -8.64
CA ASP A 119 -8.19 9.97 -9.47
C ASP A 119 -7.04 9.79 -10.47
N TYR A 120 -6.00 9.04 -10.10
CA TYR A 120 -4.88 8.77 -11.00
C TYR A 120 -5.28 7.84 -12.14
N SER A 121 -6.00 6.77 -11.83
CA SER A 121 -6.56 5.86 -12.85
C SER A 121 -7.53 6.57 -13.77
N ALA A 122 -8.37 7.45 -13.23
CA ALA A 122 -9.39 8.17 -14.02
C ALA A 122 -8.81 9.28 -14.90
N GLY A 123 -7.78 10.01 -14.42
CA GLY A 123 -7.29 11.23 -15.06
C GLY A 123 -5.89 11.16 -15.66
N HIS A 124 -5.07 10.17 -15.27
CA HIS A 124 -3.64 10.13 -15.61
C HIS A 124 -3.19 8.82 -16.30
N GLY A 125 -4.11 7.96 -16.71
CA GLY A 125 -3.79 6.74 -17.47
C GLY A 125 -3.31 5.55 -16.62
N GLY A 126 -3.52 5.58 -15.32
CA GLY A 126 -3.34 4.43 -14.42
C GLY A 126 -1.90 3.92 -14.31
N HIS A 127 -1.77 2.65 -13.90
CA HIS A 127 -0.46 2.02 -13.62
C HIS A 127 0.46 1.98 -14.85
N ALA A 128 -0.10 1.69 -16.03
CA ALA A 128 0.67 1.69 -17.28
C ALA A 128 1.39 3.02 -17.55
N HIS A 129 0.73 4.14 -17.27
CA HIS A 129 1.34 5.46 -17.41
C HIS A 129 2.49 5.66 -16.41
N MET A 130 2.29 5.27 -15.14
CA MET A 130 3.33 5.36 -14.12
C MET A 130 4.56 4.53 -14.50
N ILE A 131 4.38 3.28 -14.92
CA ILE A 131 5.47 2.43 -15.41
C ILE A 131 6.19 3.10 -16.58
N GLY A 132 5.44 3.61 -17.56
CA GLY A 132 5.98 4.27 -18.75
C GLY A 132 6.91 5.45 -18.43
N ARG A 133 6.68 6.15 -17.32
CA ARG A 133 7.54 7.25 -16.85
C ARG A 133 8.91 6.77 -16.37
N HIS A 134 9.07 5.50 -16.03
CA HIS A 134 10.32 4.91 -15.55
C HIS A 134 11.11 4.19 -16.64
N LEU A 135 10.44 3.71 -17.72
CA LEU A 135 11.09 2.91 -18.76
C LEU A 135 12.35 3.59 -19.32
N GLY A 136 13.45 2.82 -19.36
CA GLY A 136 14.71 3.23 -19.95
C GLY A 136 15.44 4.38 -19.23
N ARG A 137 15.00 4.78 -18.04
CA ARG A 137 15.65 5.86 -17.26
C ARG A 137 16.99 5.47 -16.64
N GLY A 138 17.24 4.17 -16.46
CA GLY A 138 18.51 3.66 -15.91
C GLY A 138 18.74 4.12 -14.46
N ILE A 139 17.71 4.16 -13.64
CA ILE A 139 17.79 4.59 -12.23
C ILE A 139 18.77 3.67 -11.50
N THR A 140 19.77 4.25 -10.86
CA THR A 140 20.75 3.51 -10.09
C THR A 140 20.28 3.24 -8.66
N GLU A 141 20.80 2.20 -8.03
CA GLU A 141 20.50 1.90 -6.63
C GLU A 141 20.96 3.03 -5.68
N GLN A 142 22.00 3.77 -6.03
CA GLN A 142 22.43 4.93 -5.25
C GLN A 142 21.40 6.06 -5.31
N GLN A 143 20.87 6.36 -6.51
CA GLN A 143 19.80 7.35 -6.69
C GLN A 143 18.51 6.91 -5.96
N ARG A 144 18.13 5.63 -6.08
CA ARG A 144 16.98 5.09 -5.37
C ARG A 144 17.08 5.30 -3.86
N ARG A 145 18.21 4.91 -3.26
CA ARG A 145 18.41 5.05 -1.80
C ARG A 145 18.36 6.51 -1.37
N ARG A 146 18.97 7.39 -2.14
CA ARG A 146 18.93 8.83 -1.83
C ARG A 146 17.52 9.38 -1.92
N TRP A 147 16.78 9.00 -2.96
CA TRP A 147 15.39 9.38 -3.16
C TRP A 147 14.50 8.92 -1.98
N VAL A 148 14.64 7.67 -1.57
CA VAL A 148 13.91 7.11 -0.40
C VAL A 148 14.24 7.89 0.88
N SER A 149 15.53 8.14 1.16
CA SER A 149 15.94 8.90 2.34
C SER A 149 15.31 10.29 2.36
N LEU A 150 15.41 11.03 1.26
CA LEU A 150 14.82 12.37 1.17
C LEU A 150 13.30 12.38 1.33
N LEU A 151 12.61 11.36 0.80
CA LEU A 151 11.16 11.30 0.92
C LEU A 151 10.72 11.02 2.37
N LEU A 152 11.45 10.17 3.09
CA LEU A 152 11.18 9.91 4.50
C LEU A 152 11.48 11.15 5.36
N ASP A 153 12.57 11.87 5.10
CA ASP A 153 12.90 13.12 5.77
C ASP A 153 11.84 14.21 5.49
N ALA A 154 11.40 14.31 4.23
CA ALA A 154 10.34 15.24 3.84
C ALA A 154 8.98 14.89 4.48
N ALA A 155 8.72 13.62 4.78
CA ALA A 155 7.51 13.22 5.48
C ALA A 155 7.47 13.74 6.92
N ASP A 156 8.63 13.81 7.59
CA ASP A 156 8.76 14.43 8.91
C ASP A 156 8.58 15.96 8.82
N GLU A 157 9.23 16.61 7.84
CA GLU A 157 9.13 18.05 7.61
C GLU A 157 7.71 18.48 7.22
N ALA A 158 7.00 17.69 6.43
CA ALA A 158 5.61 17.92 6.06
C ALA A 158 4.64 17.76 7.24
N GLY A 159 5.08 17.09 8.31
CA GLY A 159 4.26 16.79 9.48
C GLY A 159 3.28 15.64 9.25
N LEU A 160 3.64 14.65 8.43
CA LEU A 160 2.85 13.43 8.32
C LEU A 160 2.82 12.69 9.67
N PRO A 161 1.79 11.85 9.94
CA PRO A 161 1.69 11.13 11.20
C PRO A 161 2.99 10.41 11.57
N GLY A 162 3.40 10.57 12.83
CA GLY A 162 4.67 10.02 13.35
C GLY A 162 4.49 8.67 14.06
N ASP A 163 3.28 8.11 14.08
CA ASP A 163 3.03 6.82 14.71
C ASP A 163 3.75 5.68 13.96
N PRO A 164 4.25 4.67 14.70
CA PRO A 164 5.05 3.60 14.11
C PRO A 164 4.32 2.81 13.03
N GLU A 165 3.01 2.63 13.17
CA GLU A 165 2.18 1.85 12.27
C GLU A 165 2.07 2.53 10.91
N PHE A 166 1.77 3.84 10.89
CA PHE A 166 1.74 4.63 9.65
C PHE A 166 3.12 4.68 9.00
N ARG A 167 4.16 4.98 9.78
CA ARG A 167 5.54 5.08 9.26
C ARG A 167 6.04 3.75 8.70
N ALA A 168 5.69 2.61 9.32
CA ALA A 168 6.04 1.29 8.79
C ALA A 168 5.34 1.01 7.45
N ALA A 169 4.05 1.31 7.33
CA ALA A 169 3.29 1.13 6.10
C ALA A 169 3.80 2.06 4.99
N PHE A 170 4.01 3.34 5.29
CA PHE A 170 4.53 4.33 4.36
C PHE A 170 5.93 3.96 3.85
N ALA A 171 6.87 3.67 4.76
CA ALA A 171 8.23 3.27 4.38
C ALA A 171 8.25 1.96 3.61
N GLY A 172 7.39 1.01 3.95
CA GLY A 172 7.22 -0.25 3.23
C GLY A 172 6.84 -0.05 1.77
N TYR A 173 5.85 0.82 1.51
CA TYR A 173 5.49 1.18 0.14
C TYR A 173 6.63 1.88 -0.60
N VAL A 174 7.24 2.88 0.03
CA VAL A 174 8.34 3.66 -0.59
C VAL A 174 9.50 2.76 -0.98
N GLU A 175 9.87 1.80 -0.13
CA GLU A 175 10.92 0.82 -0.41
C GLU A 175 10.50 -0.14 -1.54
N TRP A 176 9.31 -0.66 -1.51
CA TRP A 176 8.78 -1.57 -2.54
C TRP A 176 8.65 -0.88 -3.89
N GLY A 177 7.97 0.26 -3.97
CA GLY A 177 7.72 0.98 -5.21
C GLY A 177 9.01 1.50 -5.85
N SER A 178 9.95 2.02 -5.04
CA SER A 178 11.24 2.49 -5.56
C SER A 178 12.10 1.36 -6.14
N ARG A 179 12.03 0.14 -5.60
CA ARG A 179 12.69 -1.03 -6.17
C ARG A 179 12.10 -1.42 -7.52
N LEU A 180 10.78 -1.38 -7.66
CA LEU A 180 10.13 -1.60 -8.95
C LEU A 180 10.54 -0.53 -9.97
N ALA A 181 10.64 0.74 -9.56
CA ALA A 181 11.11 1.82 -10.43
C ALA A 181 12.53 1.54 -10.99
N VAL A 182 13.44 1.01 -10.17
CA VAL A 182 14.77 0.57 -10.63
C VAL A 182 14.65 -0.56 -11.64
N LEU A 183 13.86 -1.60 -11.35
CA LEU A 183 13.65 -2.74 -12.24
C LEU A 183 13.06 -2.30 -13.59
N PHE A 184 12.03 -1.46 -13.57
CA PHE A 184 11.38 -0.96 -14.78
C PHE A 184 12.27 0.00 -15.57
N SER A 185 13.20 0.70 -14.93
CA SER A 185 14.12 1.62 -15.58
C SER A 185 15.30 0.95 -16.28
N ALA A 186 15.51 -0.34 -16.04
CA ALA A 186 16.62 -1.09 -16.64
C ALA A 186 16.48 -1.14 -18.18
N PRO A 187 17.59 -1.10 -18.92
CA PRO A 187 17.56 -1.28 -20.38
C PRO A 187 16.92 -2.61 -20.76
N GLY A 188 15.92 -2.57 -21.64
CA GLY A 188 15.22 -3.77 -22.12
C GLY A 188 14.21 -4.36 -21.12
N ALA A 189 13.84 -3.64 -20.08
CA ALA A 189 12.78 -4.06 -19.19
C ALA A 189 11.43 -4.09 -19.94
N GLU A 190 10.68 -5.18 -19.79
CA GLU A 190 9.36 -5.41 -20.37
C GLU A 190 8.34 -5.71 -19.25
N PRO A 191 7.94 -4.70 -18.47
CA PRO A 191 6.97 -4.91 -17.39
C PRO A 191 5.56 -5.17 -17.96
N ASP A 192 4.72 -5.86 -17.19
CA ASP A 192 3.30 -5.97 -17.50
C ASP A 192 2.61 -4.61 -17.32
N LEU A 193 2.02 -4.09 -18.38
CA LEU A 193 1.30 -2.82 -18.40
C LEU A 193 -0.19 -2.96 -18.06
N HIS A 194 -0.69 -4.18 -17.85
CA HIS A 194 -2.10 -4.45 -17.55
C HIS A 194 -2.40 -4.54 -16.06
N GLU A 195 -1.37 -4.49 -15.23
CA GLU A 195 -1.57 -4.48 -13.77
C GLU A 195 -2.34 -3.23 -13.32
N PRO A 196 -3.26 -3.37 -12.37
CA PRO A 196 -3.95 -2.23 -11.78
C PRO A 196 -2.98 -1.37 -10.95
N VAL A 197 -3.42 -0.16 -10.59
CA VAL A 197 -2.71 0.63 -9.56
C VAL A 197 -2.63 -0.20 -8.29
N PRO A 198 -1.43 -0.36 -7.70
CA PRO A 198 -1.29 -1.15 -6.49
C PRO A 198 -2.10 -0.54 -5.34
N HIS A 199 -2.74 -1.39 -4.57
CA HIS A 199 -3.38 -0.98 -3.33
C HIS A 199 -2.47 -1.35 -2.15
N TRP A 200 -2.10 -0.33 -1.35
CA TRP A 200 -1.24 -0.50 -0.19
C TRP A 200 -2.01 -0.16 1.07
N ASP A 201 -2.00 -1.07 2.03
CA ASP A 201 -2.76 -0.95 3.26
C ASP A 201 -1.85 -1.13 4.49
N TRP A 202 -2.43 -1.04 5.66
CA TRP A 202 -1.76 -1.22 6.93
C TRP A 202 -1.12 -2.60 7.06
N THR A 203 0.16 -2.63 7.39
CA THR A 203 0.83 -3.86 7.85
C THR A 203 0.40 -4.21 9.27
N MET A 204 0.19 -3.18 10.09
CA MET A 204 -0.39 -3.25 11.42
C MET A 204 -1.27 -2.00 11.58
N PRO A 205 -2.60 -2.14 11.74
CA PRO A 205 -3.48 -0.99 11.91
C PRO A 205 -3.10 -0.16 13.14
N PRO A 206 -3.31 1.15 13.12
CA PRO A 206 -3.01 2.01 14.26
C PRO A 206 -3.86 1.58 15.46
N TRP A 207 -3.23 1.63 16.65
CA TRP A 207 -3.94 1.35 17.87
C TRP A 207 -4.99 2.44 18.11
N GLN A 208 -6.23 2.03 18.24
CA GLN A 208 -7.31 2.90 18.65
C GLN A 208 -7.74 2.52 20.06
N PRO A 209 -7.83 3.48 21.00
CA PRO A 209 -8.37 3.18 22.30
C PRO A 209 -9.81 2.69 22.17
N PRO A 210 -10.27 1.76 23.03
CA PRO A 210 -11.67 1.36 23.03
C PRO A 210 -12.55 2.61 23.21
N SER A 211 -13.63 2.67 22.43
CA SER A 211 -14.63 3.74 22.58
C SER A 211 -15.14 3.77 24.00
N PRO A 212 -15.31 4.95 24.62
CA PRO A 212 -15.77 5.10 25.99
C PRO A 212 -17.18 4.57 26.20
#